data_7d2617d53937abccd85b9c7cc7d6ec6b
#
_entry.id   7d2617d53937abccd85b9c7cc7d6ec6b
#
_cell.length_a   1.000
_cell.length_b   1.000
_cell.length_c   1.000
_cell.angle_alpha   90.00
_cell.angle_beta   90.00
_cell.angle_gamma   90.00
#
_symmetry.space_group_name_H-M   'P 1'
#
loop_
_entity.id
_entity.type
_entity.pdbx_description
1 polymer ?
#
loop_
_entity_poly.entity_id
_entity_poly.type
_entity_poly.pdbx_seq_one_letter_code
_entity_poly.pdbx_strand_id
1 'polypeptide(L)'
;IKTFVVDIDIKKTDISGTISLGDNKNWYKNNFDVILPCSISGLINTDIAQFLLKTKAIISAANAPFGNDLISEKLLKSNIVIIPDPLVNAGAVIADSIEKYSPDAWSRTKPAEVYKFVQCQVRKKCFAYLSLIQSGLSSKEILELMHNEKSDIIGKLFIN
;
A
#
# COMPACT_ATOMS: atom_id res chain seq x y z
N ILE A 1 8.80 -17.60 1.98
CA ILE A 1 7.54 -16.88 2.30
C ILE A 1 6.39 -17.68 1.71
N LYS A 2 5.33 -17.93 2.49
CA LYS A 2 4.08 -18.49 1.97
C LYS A 2 3.13 -17.33 1.69
N THR A 3 2.63 -17.23 0.46
CA THR A 3 1.68 -16.21 0.03
C THR A 3 0.32 -16.85 -0.19
N PHE A 4 -0.71 -16.28 0.42
CA PHE A 4 -2.09 -16.72 0.30
C PHE A 4 -2.88 -15.67 -0.46
N VAL A 5 -3.82 -16.10 -1.31
CA VAL A 5 -4.69 -15.21 -2.09
C VAL A 5 -6.14 -15.56 -1.81
N VAL A 6 -6.94 -14.54 -1.55
CA VAL A 6 -8.40 -14.64 -1.42
C VAL A 6 -9.05 -13.58 -2.31
N ASP A 7 -10.06 -13.97 -3.06
CA ASP A 7 -10.87 -13.07 -3.90
C ASP A 7 -12.30 -13.63 -4.00
N ILE A 8 -13.29 -12.77 -4.18
CA ILE A 8 -14.67 -13.18 -4.44
C ILE A 8 -14.81 -13.92 -5.78
N ASP A 9 -13.93 -13.60 -6.74
CA ASP A 9 -13.78 -14.35 -7.99
C ASP A 9 -12.67 -15.38 -7.80
N ILE A 10 -13.06 -16.64 -7.56
CA ILE A 10 -12.13 -17.75 -7.31
C ILE A 10 -11.08 -17.88 -8.41
N LYS A 11 -11.41 -17.56 -9.67
CA LYS A 11 -10.47 -17.64 -10.80
C LYS A 11 -9.27 -16.69 -10.60
N LYS A 12 -9.43 -15.60 -9.88
CA LYS A 12 -8.35 -14.64 -9.59
C LYS A 12 -7.42 -15.10 -8.47
N THR A 13 -7.75 -16.18 -7.77
CA THR A 13 -6.90 -16.74 -6.71
C THR A 13 -5.90 -17.76 -7.23
N ASP A 14 -6.00 -18.18 -8.49
CA ASP A 14 -5.07 -19.09 -9.16
C ASP A 14 -3.85 -18.31 -9.68
N ILE A 15 -2.96 -17.96 -8.79
CA ILE A 15 -1.72 -17.22 -9.09
C ILE A 15 -0.53 -18.16 -8.84
N SER A 16 0.33 -18.31 -9.85
CA SER A 16 1.53 -19.14 -9.73
C SER A 16 2.39 -18.76 -8.53
N GLY A 17 2.78 -19.74 -7.73
CA GLY A 17 3.60 -19.55 -6.52
C GLY A 17 2.82 -19.12 -5.29
N THR A 18 1.49 -19.09 -5.34
CA THR A 18 0.63 -18.75 -4.18
C THR A 18 -0.26 -19.92 -3.77
N ILE A 19 -0.90 -19.79 -2.62
CA ILE A 19 -1.89 -20.73 -2.10
C ILE A 19 -3.26 -20.04 -2.19
N SER A 20 -4.15 -20.58 -3.02
CA SER A 20 -5.52 -20.10 -3.14
C SER A 20 -6.31 -20.41 -1.88
N LEU A 21 -7.00 -19.40 -1.33
CA LEU A 21 -8.03 -19.55 -0.32
C LEU A 21 -9.44 -19.46 -0.92
N GLY A 22 -9.56 -19.31 -2.23
CA GLY A 22 -10.82 -19.13 -2.95
C GLY A 22 -11.57 -17.89 -2.47
N ASP A 23 -12.88 -18.00 -2.29
CA ASP A 23 -13.77 -16.94 -1.77
C ASP A 23 -13.97 -17.03 -0.25
N ASN A 24 -12.97 -17.51 0.48
CA ASN A 24 -13.07 -17.72 1.93
C ASN A 24 -13.40 -16.43 2.69
N LYS A 25 -14.65 -16.26 3.05
CA LYS A 25 -15.18 -15.11 3.80
C LYS A 25 -14.61 -14.98 5.22
N ASN A 26 -14.00 -16.05 5.74
CA ASN A 26 -13.37 -16.07 7.07
C ASN A 26 -11.83 -16.03 7.00
N TRP A 27 -11.26 -15.55 5.89
CA TRP A 27 -9.82 -15.46 5.68
C TRP A 27 -9.06 -14.83 6.86
N TYR A 28 -9.64 -13.81 7.49
CA TYR A 28 -9.08 -13.07 8.62
C TYR A 28 -8.91 -13.88 9.90
N LYS A 29 -9.54 -15.05 10.01
CA LYS A 29 -9.36 -15.97 11.15
C LYS A 29 -8.05 -16.76 11.08
N ASN A 30 -7.36 -16.73 9.95
CA ASN A 30 -6.02 -17.29 9.82
C ASN A 30 -4.98 -16.32 10.40
N ASN A 31 -3.90 -16.87 10.95
CA ASN A 31 -2.79 -16.05 11.44
C ASN A 31 -1.83 -15.74 10.29
N PHE A 32 -1.89 -14.51 9.79
CA PHE A 32 -0.97 -14.00 8.78
C PHE A 32 0.01 -13.02 9.41
N ASP A 33 1.30 -13.12 9.03
CA ASP A 33 2.30 -12.12 9.45
C ASP A 33 2.06 -10.77 8.79
N VAL A 34 1.68 -10.76 7.50
CA VAL A 34 1.45 -9.55 6.71
C VAL A 34 0.14 -9.69 5.93
N ILE A 35 -0.62 -8.62 5.89
CA ILE A 35 -1.87 -8.53 5.13
C ILE A 35 -1.78 -7.39 4.13
N LEU A 36 -2.16 -7.65 2.88
CA LEU A 36 -2.25 -6.68 1.80
C LEU A 36 -3.71 -6.55 1.36
N PRO A 37 -4.48 -5.60 1.89
CA PRO A 37 -5.80 -5.29 1.37
C PRO A 37 -5.67 -4.69 -0.03
N CYS A 38 -6.22 -5.36 -1.05
CA CYS A 38 -6.14 -4.95 -2.47
C CYS A 38 -7.53 -4.82 -3.11
N SER A 39 -8.60 -4.88 -2.33
CA SER A 39 -9.97 -4.96 -2.86
C SER A 39 -10.75 -3.67 -2.64
N ILE A 40 -11.66 -3.65 -1.68
CA ILE A 40 -12.62 -2.56 -1.46
C ILE A 40 -12.24 -1.69 -0.25
N SER A 41 -12.71 -0.45 -0.25
CA SER A 41 -12.69 0.41 0.92
C SER A 41 -13.46 -0.21 2.08
N GLY A 42 -12.99 0.02 3.32
CA GLY A 42 -13.66 -0.48 4.52
C GLY A 42 -13.60 -2.00 4.72
N LEU A 43 -12.77 -2.72 3.97
CA LEU A 43 -12.62 -4.18 4.11
C LEU A 43 -12.35 -4.60 5.57
N ILE A 44 -11.46 -3.86 6.25
CA ILE A 44 -11.10 -4.11 7.64
C ILE A 44 -12.05 -3.31 8.54
N ASN A 45 -13.16 -3.92 8.89
CA ASN A 45 -14.13 -3.39 9.85
C ASN A 45 -13.78 -3.81 11.30
N THR A 46 -14.58 -3.42 12.27
CA THR A 46 -14.35 -3.71 13.69
C THR A 46 -14.28 -5.21 13.98
N ASP A 47 -15.14 -6.01 13.32
CA ASP A 47 -15.20 -7.45 13.52
C ASP A 47 -13.98 -8.17 12.98
N ILE A 48 -13.47 -7.73 11.84
CA ILE A 48 -12.24 -8.27 11.25
C ILE A 48 -11.03 -7.85 12.07
N ALA A 49 -10.94 -6.58 12.45
CA ALA A 49 -9.78 -6.01 13.14
C ALA A 49 -9.39 -6.77 14.43
N GLN A 50 -10.36 -7.30 15.17
CA GLN A 50 -10.07 -8.07 16.39
C GLN A 50 -9.28 -9.36 16.14
N PHE A 51 -9.38 -9.94 14.94
CA PHE A 51 -8.64 -11.15 14.57
C PHE A 51 -7.22 -10.81 14.06
N LEU A 52 -6.97 -9.55 13.70
CA LEU A 52 -5.69 -9.12 13.12
C LEU A 52 -4.64 -8.75 14.18
N LEU A 53 -4.96 -8.84 15.47
CA LEU A 53 -4.06 -8.43 16.55
C LEU A 53 -2.73 -9.21 16.63
N LYS A 54 -2.63 -10.34 15.92
CA LYS A 54 -1.40 -11.13 15.80
C LYS A 54 -0.61 -10.83 14.52
N THR A 55 -1.15 -10.02 13.64
CA THR A 55 -0.50 -9.59 12.40
C THR A 55 0.64 -8.63 12.74
N LYS A 56 1.76 -8.73 12.02
CA LYS A 56 2.92 -7.84 12.21
C LYS A 56 2.77 -6.56 11.40
N ALA A 57 2.21 -6.65 10.18
CA ALA A 57 2.04 -5.50 9.30
C ALA A 57 0.79 -5.58 8.41
N ILE A 58 0.25 -4.40 8.10
CA ILE A 58 -0.81 -4.21 7.10
C ILE A 58 -0.29 -3.20 6.07
N ILE A 59 -0.24 -3.61 4.81
CA ILE A 59 0.24 -2.78 3.70
C ILE A 59 -0.95 -2.43 2.81
N SER A 60 -1.44 -1.21 2.92
CA SER A 60 -2.73 -0.79 2.37
C SER A 60 -2.66 -0.49 0.88
N ALA A 61 -2.86 -1.49 0.03
CA ALA A 61 -2.90 -1.31 -1.42
C ALA A 61 -4.28 -0.87 -1.94
N ALA A 62 -5.36 -1.11 -1.18
CA ALA A 62 -6.69 -0.56 -1.46
C ALA A 62 -6.84 0.85 -0.89
N ASN A 63 -7.66 1.69 -1.52
CA ASN A 63 -8.05 2.99 -0.96
C ASN A 63 -8.87 2.80 0.32
N ALA A 64 -8.53 3.55 1.38
CA ALA A 64 -9.24 3.55 2.65
C ALA A 64 -9.65 2.15 3.13
N PRO A 65 -8.69 1.21 3.36
CA PRO A 65 -9.01 -0.20 3.65
C PRO A 65 -9.69 -0.40 4.99
N PHE A 66 -9.61 0.57 5.91
CA PHE A 66 -10.24 0.52 7.22
C PHE A 66 -11.64 1.16 7.19
N GLY A 67 -12.58 0.58 7.93
CA GLY A 67 -13.94 1.09 8.02
C GLY A 67 -14.05 2.48 8.67
N ASN A 68 -13.10 2.82 9.53
CA ASN A 68 -12.90 4.16 10.11
C ASN A 68 -11.51 4.30 10.73
N ASP A 69 -11.13 5.52 11.10
CA ASP A 69 -9.81 5.84 11.66
C ASP A 69 -9.54 5.18 13.02
N LEU A 70 -10.56 4.97 13.84
CA LEU A 70 -10.42 4.34 15.16
C LEU A 70 -9.91 2.90 15.05
N ILE A 71 -10.22 2.21 13.94
CA ILE A 71 -9.75 0.84 13.69
C ILE A 71 -8.24 0.85 13.44
N SER A 72 -7.76 1.72 12.57
CA SER A 72 -6.33 1.84 12.27
C SER A 72 -5.54 2.28 13.50
N GLU A 73 -6.04 3.23 14.28
CA GLU A 73 -5.43 3.66 15.54
C GLU A 73 -5.32 2.53 16.57
N LYS A 74 -6.39 1.72 16.70
CA LYS A 74 -6.38 0.56 17.60
C LYS A 74 -5.32 -0.46 17.21
N LEU A 75 -5.20 -0.75 15.91
CA LEU A 75 -4.21 -1.68 15.39
C LEU A 75 -2.78 -1.15 15.60
N LEU A 76 -2.55 0.13 15.35
CA LEU A 76 -1.27 0.80 15.62
C LEU A 76 -0.88 0.71 17.12
N LYS A 77 -1.83 0.98 18.03
CA LYS A 77 -1.61 0.83 19.48
C LYS A 77 -1.29 -0.62 19.89
N SER A 78 -1.62 -1.59 19.05
CA SER A 78 -1.27 -3.01 19.24
C SER A 78 0.05 -3.40 18.59
N ASN A 79 0.92 -2.42 18.27
CA ASN A 79 2.25 -2.59 17.64
C ASN A 79 2.19 -3.22 16.24
N ILE A 80 1.09 -3.07 15.52
CA ILE A 80 0.98 -3.50 14.13
C ILE A 80 1.48 -2.36 13.24
N VAL A 81 2.46 -2.64 12.40
CA VAL A 81 2.95 -1.66 11.42
C VAL A 81 1.90 -1.49 10.33
N ILE A 82 1.43 -0.27 10.11
CA ILE A 82 0.51 0.05 9.01
C ILE A 82 1.23 0.96 8.03
N ILE A 83 1.39 0.52 6.79
CA ILE A 83 1.83 1.40 5.70
C ILE A 83 0.56 1.87 4.98
N PRO A 84 0.26 3.18 5.03
CA PRO A 84 -1.01 3.72 4.56
C PRO A 84 -1.12 3.72 3.03
N ASP A 85 -2.36 3.66 2.58
CA ASP A 85 -2.71 3.63 1.15
C ASP A 85 -2.14 4.78 0.32
N PRO A 86 -2.07 6.06 0.76
CA PRO A 86 -1.49 7.12 -0.06
C PRO A 86 -0.03 6.90 -0.45
N LEU A 87 0.67 6.03 0.27
CA LEU A 87 2.05 5.66 -0.06
C LEU A 87 2.14 4.41 -0.95
N VAL A 88 1.30 3.41 -0.68
CA VAL A 88 1.40 2.09 -1.33
C VAL A 88 0.74 2.09 -2.70
N ASN A 89 -0.43 2.72 -2.83
CA ASN A 89 -1.21 2.73 -4.07
C ASN A 89 -0.97 3.96 -4.97
N ALA A 90 0.03 4.78 -4.65
CA ALA A 90 0.38 5.99 -5.41
C ALA A 90 0.84 5.73 -6.85
N GLY A 91 1.01 4.47 -7.25
CA GLY A 91 1.62 4.10 -8.53
C GLY A 91 0.94 4.71 -9.74
N ALA A 92 -0.38 4.61 -9.83
CA ALA A 92 -1.15 5.19 -10.93
C ALA A 92 -1.02 6.73 -10.95
N VAL A 93 -1.13 7.38 -9.79
CA VAL A 93 -1.01 8.85 -9.67
C VAL A 93 0.37 9.32 -10.10
N ILE A 94 1.43 8.59 -9.76
CA ILE A 94 2.79 8.90 -10.20
C ILE A 94 2.90 8.77 -11.72
N ALA A 95 2.37 7.68 -12.30
CA ALA A 95 2.39 7.47 -13.74
C ALA A 95 1.61 8.56 -14.49
N ASP A 96 0.38 8.88 -14.07
CA ASP A 96 -0.44 9.95 -14.63
C ASP A 96 0.24 11.32 -14.55
N SER A 97 0.96 11.57 -13.45
CA SER A 97 1.73 12.80 -13.28
C SER A 97 2.87 12.91 -14.30
N ILE A 98 3.54 11.81 -14.62
CA ILE A 98 4.59 11.78 -15.65
C ILE A 98 3.97 12.09 -17.01
N GLU A 99 2.87 11.43 -17.36
CA GLU A 99 2.15 11.66 -18.62
C GLU A 99 1.73 13.12 -18.76
N LYS A 100 1.15 13.68 -17.70
CA LYS A 100 0.64 15.06 -17.70
C LYS A 100 1.72 16.13 -17.78
N TYR A 101 2.80 15.98 -17.02
CA TYR A 101 3.82 17.03 -16.85
C TYR A 101 5.07 16.83 -17.71
N SER A 102 5.22 15.67 -18.34
CA SER A 102 6.35 15.33 -19.21
C SER A 102 5.89 14.48 -20.41
N PRO A 103 4.93 14.94 -21.22
CA PRO A 103 4.30 14.15 -22.28
C PRO A 103 5.29 13.65 -23.33
N ASP A 104 6.27 14.46 -23.69
CA ASP A 104 7.32 14.07 -24.65
C ASP A 104 8.21 12.93 -24.12
N ALA A 105 8.55 12.97 -22.84
CA ALA A 105 9.29 11.90 -22.19
C ALA A 105 8.42 10.65 -22.06
N TRP A 106 7.16 10.80 -21.65
CA TRP A 106 6.18 9.71 -21.56
C TRP A 106 6.04 8.94 -22.87
N SER A 107 5.84 9.66 -24.00
CA SER A 107 5.64 9.04 -25.32
C SER A 107 6.84 8.20 -25.80
N ARG A 108 8.04 8.49 -25.29
CA ARG A 108 9.29 7.81 -25.68
C ARG A 108 9.75 6.77 -24.68
N THR A 109 9.15 6.74 -23.47
CA THR A 109 9.56 5.84 -22.39
C THR A 109 8.82 4.51 -22.49
N LYS A 110 9.54 3.40 -22.34
CA LYS A 110 8.94 2.07 -22.33
C LYS A 110 8.15 1.86 -21.03
N PRO A 111 7.00 1.17 -21.06
CA PRO A 111 6.21 0.89 -19.85
C PRO A 111 7.03 0.27 -18.70
N ALA A 112 7.96 -0.61 -19.00
CA ALA A 112 8.84 -1.22 -17.99
C ALA A 112 9.71 -0.21 -17.24
N GLU A 113 10.15 0.88 -17.90
CA GLU A 113 10.94 1.95 -17.29
C GLU A 113 10.07 2.81 -16.38
N VAL A 114 8.83 3.08 -16.79
CA VAL A 114 7.84 3.77 -15.95
C VAL A 114 7.57 2.95 -14.69
N TYR A 115 7.31 1.65 -14.82
CA TYR A 115 7.09 0.79 -13.66
C TYR A 115 8.28 0.73 -12.72
N LYS A 116 9.49 0.63 -13.26
CA LYS A 116 10.72 0.65 -12.46
C LYS A 116 10.87 1.97 -11.69
N PHE A 117 10.55 3.08 -12.34
CA PHE A 117 10.56 4.38 -11.71
C PHE A 117 9.53 4.47 -10.58
N VAL A 118 8.25 4.12 -10.85
CA VAL A 118 7.18 4.09 -9.86
C VAL A 118 7.56 3.22 -8.67
N GLN A 119 8.06 2.02 -8.92
CA GLN A 119 8.54 1.11 -7.87
C GLN A 119 9.61 1.76 -6.99
N CYS A 120 10.56 2.46 -7.60
CA CYS A 120 11.62 3.16 -6.88
C CYS A 120 11.06 4.27 -5.98
N GLN A 121 10.10 5.07 -6.49
CA GLN A 121 9.49 6.17 -5.74
C GLN A 121 8.65 5.65 -4.56
N VAL A 122 7.77 4.68 -4.81
CA VAL A 122 6.94 4.06 -3.75
C VAL A 122 7.85 3.45 -2.67
N ARG A 123 8.86 2.68 -3.07
CA ARG A 123 9.82 2.07 -2.15
C ARG A 123 10.51 3.13 -1.28
N LYS A 124 11.00 4.22 -1.88
CA LYS A 124 11.69 5.32 -1.20
C LYS A 124 10.80 5.97 -0.15
N LYS A 125 9.56 6.26 -0.52
CA LYS A 125 8.56 6.86 0.39
C LYS A 125 8.17 5.91 1.52
N CYS A 126 7.97 4.62 1.24
CA CYS A 126 7.68 3.63 2.28
C CYS A 126 8.84 3.49 3.29
N PHE A 127 10.09 3.48 2.84
CA PHE A 127 11.24 3.45 3.76
C PHE A 127 11.34 4.72 4.60
N ALA A 128 11.15 5.90 4.02
CA ALA A 128 11.12 7.16 4.77
C ALA A 128 10.02 7.14 5.85
N TYR A 129 8.82 6.68 5.49
CA TYR A 129 7.70 6.52 6.41
C TYR A 129 8.04 5.57 7.58
N LEU A 130 8.62 4.40 7.28
CA LEU A 130 9.00 3.42 8.31
C LEU A 130 10.08 3.98 9.27
N SER A 131 11.01 4.76 8.76
CA SER A 131 12.04 5.43 9.60
C SER A 131 11.41 6.47 10.53
N LEU A 132 10.42 7.22 10.05
CA LEU A 132 9.72 8.25 10.85
C LEU A 132 8.79 7.63 11.90
N ILE A 133 8.14 6.51 11.61
CA ILE A 133 7.34 5.77 12.61
C ILE A 133 8.21 5.33 13.81
N GLN A 134 9.44 4.91 13.54
CA GLN A 134 10.38 4.52 14.60
C GLN A 134 10.81 5.69 15.49
N SER A 135 10.66 6.93 15.03
CA SER A 135 10.92 8.12 15.84
C SER A 135 9.76 8.52 16.77
N GLY A 136 8.66 7.77 16.75
CA GLY A 136 7.50 7.99 17.64
C GLY A 136 6.45 8.96 17.10
N LEU A 137 6.57 9.43 15.85
CA LEU A 137 5.56 10.26 15.21
C LEU A 137 4.32 9.44 14.83
N SER A 138 3.15 10.05 14.91
CA SER A 138 1.92 9.44 14.42
C SER A 138 1.89 9.35 12.88
N SER A 139 1.14 8.41 12.34
CA SER A 139 0.97 8.27 10.88
C SER A 139 0.49 9.56 10.22
N LYS A 140 -0.38 10.33 10.89
CA LYS A 140 -0.89 11.60 10.39
C LYS A 140 0.21 12.65 10.29
N GLU A 141 0.99 12.85 11.35
CA GLU A 141 2.13 13.78 11.36
C GLU A 141 3.16 13.43 10.29
N ILE A 142 3.46 12.12 10.13
CA ILE A 142 4.38 11.66 9.11
C ILE A 142 3.87 11.98 7.70
N LEU A 143 2.59 11.70 7.42
CA LEU A 143 2.01 11.99 6.11
C LEU A 143 1.99 13.49 5.80
N GLU A 144 1.70 14.33 6.81
CA GLU A 144 1.77 15.80 6.67
C GLU A 144 3.19 16.27 6.38
N LEU A 145 4.20 15.75 7.08
CA LEU A 145 5.62 16.04 6.80
C LEU A 145 6.00 15.62 5.38
N MET A 146 5.63 14.41 4.97
CA MET A 146 5.96 13.89 3.64
C MET A 146 5.23 14.61 2.50
N HIS A 147 4.03 15.17 2.77
CA HIS A 147 3.29 15.98 1.81
C HIS A 147 3.95 17.34 1.59
N ASN A 148 4.50 17.94 2.65
CA ASN A 148 5.16 19.24 2.60
C ASN A 148 6.56 19.17 1.99
N GLU A 149 7.18 18.00 1.87
CA GLU A 149 8.36 17.82 1.04
C GLU A 149 7.99 18.08 -0.42
N LYS A 150 8.33 19.28 -0.91
CA LYS A 150 8.18 19.61 -2.34
C LYS A 150 8.90 18.54 -3.15
N SER A 151 8.15 17.72 -3.84
CA SER A 151 8.71 16.77 -4.78
C SER A 151 9.18 17.54 -6.02
N ASP A 152 10.41 18.05 -6.00
CA ASP A 152 11.15 18.52 -7.19
C ASP A 152 11.33 17.42 -8.26
N ILE A 153 10.66 16.31 -8.06
CA ILE A 153 10.91 15.03 -8.69
C ILE A 153 10.25 14.95 -10.07
N ILE A 154 9.10 15.60 -10.27
CA ILE A 154 8.30 15.40 -11.48
C ILE A 154 8.97 16.00 -12.73
N GLY A 155 9.76 17.05 -12.58
CA GLY A 155 10.44 17.70 -13.72
C GLY A 155 11.84 17.17 -14.05
N LYS A 156 12.54 16.51 -13.11
CA LYS A 156 13.96 16.16 -13.26
C LYS A 156 14.25 14.72 -13.68
N LEU A 157 13.28 13.83 -13.69
CA LEU A 157 13.51 12.37 -13.75
C LEU A 157 13.44 11.76 -15.14
N PHE A 158 12.94 12.50 -16.12
CA PHE A 158 12.88 12.09 -17.52
C PHE A 158 13.62 13.04 -18.46
N ILE A 159 14.43 13.94 -17.91
CA ILE A 159 15.32 14.83 -18.68
C ILE A 159 16.76 14.29 -18.53
N ASN A 160 17.04 13.19 -19.18
CA ASN A 160 18.39 12.78 -19.59
C ASN A 160 18.28 11.93 -20.85
#